data_86214dfa8bc8098b556ac2e9c56b3bc8
#
_entry.id   86214dfa8bc8098b556ac2e9c56b3bc8
#
_cell.length_a   1.000
_cell.length_b   1.000
_cell.length_c   1.000
_cell.angle_alpha   90.00
_cell.angle_beta   90.00
_cell.angle_gamma   90.00
#
_symmetry.space_group_name_H-M   'P 1'
#
loop_
_entity.id
_entity.type
_entity.pdbx_description
1 polymer ?
#
loop_
_entity_poly.entity_id
_entity_poly.type
_entity_poly.pdbx_seq_one_letter_code
_entity_poly.pdbx_strand_id
1 'polypeptide(L)'
;MTRFNSVVLDVDSTLSGVEGIDWLASLRGAEVEAWSGSLTARAMEGLIPIEAVYGERMGIVRPTLSEIQELSAIYIDRVAPGAREALAELREHDVELVMVSGGLREAILPLAKELGIREKRVHAVSVFFGSEGQYTGFDERSLMTRQHGKRTTVKEMALKGPVLAVGDGMTDCEIRPVVDGFAAFTGFMKRDPVVERADYVIDNFDQLRSLVLE
;
A
#
# COMPACT_ATOMS: atom_id res chain seq x y z
N MET A 1 -20.17 6.37 -18.54
CA MET A 1 -19.93 7.03 -17.22
C MET A 1 -19.15 6.04 -16.38
N THR A 2 -18.17 6.48 -15.62
CA THR A 2 -17.42 5.59 -14.70
C THR A 2 -18.30 5.20 -13.52
N ARG A 3 -18.21 3.96 -13.07
CA ARG A 3 -18.89 3.48 -11.84
C ARG A 3 -18.26 4.07 -10.58
N PHE A 4 -16.95 4.27 -10.59
CA PHE A 4 -16.19 4.92 -9.53
C PHE A 4 -15.39 6.08 -10.12
N ASN A 5 -15.37 7.22 -9.42
CA ASN A 5 -14.66 8.43 -9.84
C ASN A 5 -13.32 8.60 -9.12
N SER A 6 -13.09 7.86 -8.04
CA SER A 6 -11.79 7.80 -7.34
C SER A 6 -11.48 6.36 -6.95
N VAL A 7 -10.19 6.00 -7.03
CA VAL A 7 -9.68 4.71 -6.56
C VAL A 7 -8.54 4.94 -5.57
N VAL A 8 -8.70 4.38 -4.37
CA VAL A 8 -7.68 4.34 -3.32
C VAL A 8 -6.98 2.99 -3.40
N LEU A 9 -5.67 3.00 -3.61
CA LEU A 9 -4.85 1.82 -3.87
C LEU A 9 -3.86 1.59 -2.74
N ASP A 10 -3.81 0.40 -2.20
CA ASP A 10 -2.65 -0.05 -1.44
C ASP A 10 -1.47 -0.36 -2.36
N VAL A 11 -0.26 -0.52 -1.79
CA VAL A 11 0.97 -0.73 -2.55
C VAL A 11 1.51 -2.14 -2.36
N ASP A 12 1.88 -2.51 -1.13
CA ASP A 12 2.46 -3.82 -0.81
C ASP A 12 1.44 -4.92 -1.09
N SER A 13 1.84 -6.00 -1.75
CA SER A 13 0.98 -7.12 -2.15
C SER A 13 -0.30 -6.73 -2.93
N THR A 14 -0.37 -5.49 -3.43
CA THR A 14 -1.49 -4.98 -4.25
C THR A 14 -0.99 -4.37 -5.56
N LEU A 15 -0.38 -3.18 -5.55
CA LEU A 15 0.25 -2.58 -6.74
C LEU A 15 1.59 -3.22 -7.09
N SER A 16 2.28 -3.77 -6.12
CA SER A 16 3.53 -4.50 -6.31
C SER A 16 3.55 -5.76 -5.46
N GLY A 17 4.08 -6.85 -6.01
CA GLY A 17 4.20 -8.18 -5.37
C GLY A 17 5.34 -8.24 -4.34
N VAL A 18 5.47 -7.21 -3.51
CA VAL A 18 6.51 -7.08 -2.48
C VAL A 18 5.89 -6.57 -1.19
N GLU A 19 6.35 -7.10 -0.05
CA GLU A 19 6.20 -6.51 1.28
C GLU A 19 7.48 -5.73 1.60
N GLY A 20 7.44 -4.40 1.46
CA GLY A 20 8.66 -3.60 1.45
C GLY A 20 9.48 -3.67 2.71
N ILE A 21 8.86 -3.59 3.91
CA ILE A 21 9.58 -3.69 5.18
C ILE A 21 10.12 -5.12 5.39
N ASP A 22 9.43 -6.16 4.92
CA ASP A 22 9.90 -7.54 5.03
C ASP A 22 11.08 -7.80 4.08
N TRP A 23 11.05 -7.24 2.87
CA TRP A 23 12.21 -7.26 1.99
C TRP A 23 13.43 -6.58 2.62
N LEU A 24 13.25 -5.42 3.24
CA LEU A 24 14.33 -4.75 3.98
C LEU A 24 14.82 -5.60 5.18
N ALA A 25 13.91 -6.29 5.85
CA ALA A 25 14.22 -7.20 6.95
C ALA A 25 15.09 -8.38 6.47
N SER A 26 14.86 -8.90 5.25
CA SER A 26 15.67 -9.98 4.67
C SER A 26 17.17 -9.61 4.54
N LEU A 27 17.47 -8.33 4.34
CA LEU A 27 18.85 -7.82 4.30
C LEU A 27 19.55 -7.87 5.68
N ARG A 28 18.80 -8.10 6.75
CA ARG A 28 19.31 -8.25 8.14
C ARG A 28 19.48 -9.72 8.54
N GLY A 29 19.16 -10.66 7.63
CA GLY A 29 19.29 -12.10 7.79
C GLY A 29 17.97 -12.82 7.99
N ALA A 30 18.00 -14.14 7.77
CA ALA A 30 16.81 -14.98 7.72
C ALA A 30 15.95 -14.97 9.00
N GLU A 31 16.56 -14.80 10.16
CA GLU A 31 15.82 -14.72 11.43
C GLU A 31 14.99 -13.44 11.53
N VAL A 32 15.56 -12.29 11.10
CA VAL A 32 14.87 -11.00 11.08
C VAL A 32 13.78 -11.00 10.01
N GLU A 33 14.03 -11.59 8.85
CA GLU A 33 13.03 -11.78 7.80
C GLU A 33 11.83 -12.58 8.30
N ALA A 34 12.06 -13.76 8.86
CA ALA A 34 11.00 -14.63 9.37
C ALA A 34 10.18 -13.97 10.50
N TRP A 35 10.87 -13.25 11.39
CA TRP A 35 10.22 -12.50 12.47
C TRP A 35 9.36 -11.36 11.91
N SER A 36 9.88 -10.54 11.00
CA SER A 36 9.14 -9.43 10.37
C SER A 36 7.93 -9.96 9.58
N GLY A 37 8.12 -10.96 8.74
CA GLY A 37 7.05 -11.57 7.95
C GLY A 37 5.92 -12.16 8.81
N SER A 38 6.25 -12.76 9.97
CA SER A 38 5.25 -13.22 10.92
C SER A 38 4.40 -12.07 11.48
N LEU A 39 5.02 -10.93 11.77
CA LEU A 39 4.29 -9.75 12.26
C LEU A 39 3.41 -9.14 11.15
N THR A 40 3.92 -9.06 9.91
CA THR A 40 3.16 -8.61 8.75
C THR A 40 1.92 -9.48 8.54
N ALA A 41 2.08 -10.80 8.48
CA ALA A 41 0.96 -11.72 8.28
C ALA A 41 -0.13 -11.53 9.34
N ARG A 42 0.25 -11.48 10.62
CA ARG A 42 -0.70 -11.29 11.74
C ARG A 42 -1.40 -9.93 11.71
N ALA A 43 -0.69 -8.86 11.34
CA ALA A 43 -1.28 -7.54 11.21
C ALA A 43 -2.26 -7.46 10.01
N MET A 44 -1.89 -8.04 8.86
CA MET A 44 -2.72 -8.06 7.66
C MET A 44 -3.94 -8.99 7.79
N GLU A 45 -3.90 -9.97 8.70
CA GLU A 45 -5.06 -10.77 9.10
C GLU A 45 -5.92 -10.10 10.20
N GLY A 46 -5.45 -8.96 10.75
CA GLY A 46 -6.15 -8.24 11.82
C GLY A 46 -6.00 -8.86 13.21
N LEU A 47 -5.00 -9.73 13.41
CA LEU A 47 -4.75 -10.43 14.68
C LEU A 47 -3.98 -9.57 15.68
N ILE A 48 -3.24 -8.57 15.23
CA ILE A 48 -2.50 -7.62 16.05
C ILE A 48 -2.63 -6.21 15.47
N PRO A 49 -2.67 -5.15 16.30
CA PRO A 49 -2.70 -3.78 15.82
C PRO A 49 -1.33 -3.38 15.23
N ILE A 50 -1.35 -2.63 14.11
CA ILE A 50 -0.13 -2.26 13.39
C ILE A 50 0.81 -1.40 14.23
N GLU A 51 0.27 -0.50 15.06
CA GLU A 51 1.07 0.35 15.95
C GLU A 51 1.89 -0.42 16.99
N ALA A 52 1.45 -1.62 17.36
CA ALA A 52 2.18 -2.45 18.32
C ALA A 52 3.52 -2.96 17.77
N VAL A 53 3.66 -3.01 16.44
CA VAL A 53 4.83 -3.67 15.81
C VAL A 53 5.60 -2.77 14.87
N TYR A 54 5.02 -1.66 14.39
CA TYR A 54 5.65 -0.84 13.36
C TYR A 54 6.98 -0.24 13.83
N GLY A 55 6.99 0.40 15.01
CA GLY A 55 8.20 1.01 15.57
C GLY A 55 9.28 -0.01 15.89
N GLU A 56 8.90 -1.19 16.41
CA GLU A 56 9.84 -2.28 16.69
C GLU A 56 10.51 -2.80 15.41
N ARG A 57 9.73 -3.03 14.34
CA ARG A 57 10.25 -3.44 13.03
C ARG A 57 11.23 -2.39 12.49
N MET A 58 10.86 -1.13 12.48
CA MET A 58 11.73 -0.04 11.99
C MET A 58 12.97 0.15 12.84
N GLY A 59 12.90 -0.09 14.15
CA GLY A 59 14.04 -0.06 15.07
C GLY A 59 15.08 -1.14 14.79
N ILE A 60 14.66 -2.31 14.27
CA ILE A 60 15.54 -3.42 13.88
C ILE A 60 16.02 -3.28 12.43
N VAL A 61 15.08 -3.00 11.51
CA VAL A 61 15.38 -2.93 10.07
C VAL A 61 16.31 -1.74 9.74
N ARG A 62 16.06 -0.55 10.26
CA ARG A 62 16.90 0.66 10.10
C ARG A 62 17.45 0.82 8.68
N PRO A 63 16.61 0.98 7.65
CA PRO A 63 17.06 0.96 6.26
C PRO A 63 17.97 2.15 5.95
N THR A 64 19.00 1.92 5.15
CA THR A 64 19.83 3.01 4.58
C THR A 64 19.11 3.63 3.37
N LEU A 65 19.55 4.82 2.96
CA LEU A 65 19.04 5.47 1.76
C LEU A 65 19.26 4.62 0.49
N SER A 66 20.40 3.91 0.41
CA SER A 66 20.69 3.00 -0.71
C SER A 66 19.70 1.84 -0.77
N GLU A 67 19.38 1.24 0.37
CA GLU A 67 18.41 0.12 0.45
C GLU A 67 16.98 0.60 0.08
N ILE A 68 16.62 1.84 0.41
CA ILE A 68 15.35 2.44 -0.03
C ILE A 68 15.33 2.63 -1.55
N GLN A 69 16.45 3.04 -2.16
CA GLN A 69 16.55 3.15 -3.62
C GLN A 69 16.46 1.79 -4.31
N GLU A 70 17.08 0.75 -3.73
CA GLU A 70 16.95 -0.63 -4.22
C GLU A 70 15.49 -1.12 -4.10
N LEU A 71 14.84 -0.89 -2.96
CA LEU A 71 13.42 -1.23 -2.77
C LEU A 71 12.52 -0.51 -3.79
N SER A 72 12.82 0.75 -4.11
CA SER A 72 12.10 1.49 -5.17
C SER A 72 12.17 0.78 -6.52
N ALA A 73 13.36 0.30 -6.89
CA ALA A 73 13.54 -0.44 -8.15
C ALA A 73 12.78 -1.78 -8.12
N ILE A 74 12.78 -2.47 -6.99
CA ILE A 74 12.03 -3.73 -6.81
C ILE A 74 10.52 -3.50 -6.89
N TYR A 75 9.99 -2.43 -6.29
CA TYR A 75 8.58 -2.08 -6.43
C TYR A 75 8.18 -1.89 -7.90
N ILE A 76 9.01 -1.22 -8.71
CA ILE A 76 8.78 -0.99 -10.14
C ILE A 76 8.89 -2.30 -10.93
N ASP A 77 9.88 -3.13 -10.65
CA ASP A 77 10.11 -4.42 -11.31
C ASP A 77 8.96 -5.41 -11.05
N ARG A 78 8.40 -5.38 -9.85
CA ARG A 78 7.34 -6.29 -9.41
C ARG A 78 5.93 -5.67 -9.43
N VAL A 79 5.72 -4.67 -10.28
CA VAL A 79 4.38 -4.10 -10.51
C VAL A 79 3.42 -5.20 -10.96
N ALA A 80 2.22 -5.19 -10.40
CA ALA A 80 1.17 -6.14 -10.73
C ALA A 80 0.89 -6.16 -12.25
N PRO A 81 0.72 -7.34 -12.85
CA PRO A 81 0.39 -7.46 -14.28
C PRO A 81 -0.85 -6.63 -14.63
N GLY A 82 -0.75 -5.87 -15.73
CA GLY A 82 -1.84 -5.01 -16.22
C GLY A 82 -2.03 -3.70 -15.46
N ALA A 83 -1.29 -3.44 -14.36
CA ALA A 83 -1.50 -2.24 -13.55
C ALA A 83 -1.14 -0.95 -14.29
N ARG A 84 -0.06 -0.95 -15.08
CA ARG A 84 0.36 0.23 -15.84
C ARG A 84 -0.71 0.66 -16.84
N GLU A 85 -1.21 -0.28 -17.62
CA GLU A 85 -2.21 -0.07 -18.65
C GLU A 85 -3.56 0.33 -18.03
N ALA A 86 -4.02 -0.42 -17.04
CA ALA A 86 -5.29 -0.14 -16.36
C ALA A 86 -5.30 1.24 -15.72
N LEU A 87 -4.25 1.60 -14.94
CA LEU A 87 -4.19 2.91 -14.29
C LEU A 87 -4.02 4.07 -15.29
N ALA A 88 -3.36 3.84 -16.43
CA ALA A 88 -3.28 4.83 -17.50
C ALA A 88 -4.68 5.10 -18.07
N GLU A 89 -5.43 4.05 -18.41
CA GLU A 89 -6.80 4.17 -18.95
C GLU A 89 -7.76 4.80 -17.93
N LEU A 90 -7.68 4.44 -16.64
CA LEU A 90 -8.49 5.08 -15.60
C LEU A 90 -8.24 6.60 -15.53
N ARG A 91 -6.98 7.04 -15.67
CA ARG A 91 -6.65 8.47 -15.72
C ARG A 91 -7.19 9.18 -16.96
N GLU A 92 -7.20 8.51 -18.13
CA GLU A 92 -7.80 9.04 -19.35
C GLU A 92 -9.31 9.25 -19.21
N HIS A 93 -9.95 8.50 -18.31
CA HIS A 93 -11.37 8.66 -17.94
C HIS A 93 -11.59 9.59 -16.74
N ASP A 94 -10.60 10.42 -16.38
CA ASP A 94 -10.67 11.37 -15.26
C ASP A 94 -10.90 10.71 -13.88
N VAL A 95 -10.58 9.43 -13.72
CA VAL A 95 -10.63 8.75 -12.42
C VAL A 95 -9.45 9.21 -11.55
N GLU A 96 -9.75 9.67 -10.34
CA GLU A 96 -8.75 10.11 -9.40
C GLU A 96 -8.07 8.91 -8.72
N LEU A 97 -6.74 8.82 -8.81
CA LEU A 97 -5.93 7.74 -8.22
C LEU A 97 -5.17 8.24 -7.01
N VAL A 98 -5.23 7.49 -5.91
CA VAL A 98 -4.56 7.79 -4.64
C VAL A 98 -3.90 6.53 -4.10
N MET A 99 -2.66 6.62 -3.65
CA MET A 99 -1.96 5.56 -2.91
C MET A 99 -2.05 5.80 -1.41
N VAL A 100 -2.44 4.77 -0.65
CA VAL A 100 -2.53 4.80 0.81
C VAL A 100 -1.91 3.52 1.37
N SER A 101 -0.68 3.60 1.87
CA SER A 101 0.13 2.44 2.24
C SER A 101 0.81 2.59 3.60
N GLY A 102 0.94 1.48 4.32
CA GLY A 102 1.84 1.37 5.48
C GLY A 102 3.32 1.27 5.13
N GLY A 103 3.66 1.19 3.84
CA GLY A 103 5.04 1.15 3.35
C GLY A 103 5.78 2.48 3.44
N LEU A 104 7.04 2.49 3.00
CA LEU A 104 7.94 3.64 3.11
C LEU A 104 7.79 4.57 1.91
N ARG A 105 7.40 5.81 2.18
CA ARG A 105 7.06 6.82 1.17
C ARG A 105 8.17 7.05 0.15
N GLU A 106 9.41 7.14 0.60
CA GLU A 106 10.58 7.39 -0.24
C GLU A 106 10.83 6.24 -1.23
N ALA A 107 10.47 5.00 -0.85
CA ALA A 107 10.53 3.85 -1.75
C ALA A 107 9.34 3.79 -2.72
N ILE A 108 8.16 4.28 -2.31
CA ILE A 108 6.93 4.24 -3.09
C ILE A 108 6.86 5.37 -4.15
N LEU A 109 7.46 6.54 -3.89
CA LEU A 109 7.39 7.69 -4.80
C LEU A 109 7.85 7.41 -6.23
N PRO A 110 8.95 6.66 -6.49
CA PRO A 110 9.34 6.30 -7.85
C PRO A 110 8.29 5.42 -8.55
N LEU A 111 7.67 4.46 -7.85
CA LEU A 111 6.56 3.66 -8.37
C LEU A 111 5.35 4.55 -8.70
N ALA A 112 4.98 5.46 -7.82
CA ALA A 112 3.88 6.40 -8.07
C ALA A 112 4.12 7.23 -9.32
N LYS A 113 5.35 7.73 -9.51
CA LYS A 113 5.76 8.45 -10.72
C LYS A 113 5.64 7.59 -11.97
N GLU A 114 6.09 6.34 -11.92
CA GLU A 114 5.98 5.35 -13.00
C GLU A 114 4.51 5.13 -13.40
N LEU A 115 3.62 5.00 -12.42
CA LEU A 115 2.19 4.80 -12.63
C LEU A 115 1.41 6.10 -12.91
N GLY A 116 2.10 7.26 -12.97
CA GLY A 116 1.50 8.56 -13.24
C GLY A 116 0.64 9.11 -12.11
N ILE A 117 0.87 8.67 -10.88
CA ILE A 117 0.20 9.17 -9.68
C ILE A 117 1.04 10.31 -9.09
N ARG A 118 0.41 11.47 -8.87
CA ARG A 118 1.10 12.65 -8.37
C ARG A 118 1.55 12.44 -6.93
N GLU A 119 2.75 12.91 -6.58
CA GLU A 119 3.35 12.80 -5.25
C GLU A 119 2.40 13.21 -4.10
N LYS A 120 1.62 14.28 -4.27
CA LYS A 120 0.63 14.73 -3.29
C LYS A 120 -0.55 13.77 -3.06
N ARG A 121 -0.66 12.73 -3.89
CA ARG A 121 -1.65 11.64 -3.80
C ARG A 121 -1.03 10.35 -3.25
N VAL A 122 0.18 10.43 -2.71
CA VAL A 122 0.87 9.32 -2.04
C VAL A 122 0.88 9.56 -0.54
N HIS A 123 0.14 8.77 0.20
CA HIS A 123 0.06 8.77 1.65
C HIS A 123 0.71 7.49 2.18
N ALA A 124 1.91 7.63 2.71
CA ALA A 124 2.73 6.54 3.20
C ALA A 124 3.64 7.06 4.33
N VAL A 125 4.43 6.21 4.95
CA VAL A 125 5.27 6.58 6.08
C VAL A 125 6.59 7.17 5.59
N SER A 126 6.88 8.43 5.94
CA SER A 126 8.18 9.03 5.63
C SER A 126 9.29 8.47 6.50
N VAL A 127 10.45 8.21 5.89
CA VAL A 127 11.68 7.76 6.56
C VAL A 127 12.77 8.81 6.42
N PHE A 128 13.56 9.00 7.47
CA PHE A 128 14.54 10.07 7.56
C PHE A 128 15.97 9.53 7.55
N PHE A 129 16.89 10.27 6.91
CA PHE A 129 18.30 9.90 6.76
C PHE A 129 19.20 11.03 7.18
N GLY A 130 20.37 10.69 7.71
CA GLY A 130 21.47 11.61 7.93
C GLY A 130 22.24 11.91 6.63
N SER A 131 23.26 12.76 6.73
CA SER A 131 24.06 13.22 5.59
C SER A 131 24.79 12.12 4.83
N GLU A 132 25.06 10.99 5.47
CA GLU A 132 25.72 9.82 4.87
C GLU A 132 24.73 8.72 4.44
N GLY A 133 23.40 9.03 4.45
CA GLY A 133 22.36 8.09 4.07
C GLY A 133 22.00 7.05 5.14
N GLN A 134 22.52 7.20 6.36
CA GLN A 134 22.16 6.33 7.48
C GLN A 134 20.76 6.68 8.00
N TYR A 135 20.01 5.67 8.44
CA TYR A 135 18.69 5.82 9.04
C TYR A 135 18.73 6.63 10.33
N THR A 136 17.88 7.65 10.44
CA THR A 136 17.72 8.47 11.64
C THR A 136 16.34 8.38 12.30
N GLY A 137 15.37 7.78 11.62
CA GLY A 137 14.01 7.61 12.14
C GLY A 137 12.97 7.59 11.03
N PHE A 138 11.71 7.53 11.43
CA PHE A 138 10.55 7.65 10.55
C PHE A 138 9.53 8.62 11.16
N ASP A 139 8.51 9.02 10.40
CA ASP A 139 7.44 9.86 10.93
C ASP A 139 6.51 9.05 11.86
N GLU A 140 6.82 9.03 13.15
CA GLU A 140 6.04 8.38 14.20
C GLU A 140 4.62 8.98 14.36
N ARG A 141 4.36 10.17 13.78
CA ARG A 141 3.04 10.81 13.81
C ARG A 141 2.18 10.39 12.63
N SER A 142 2.75 9.72 11.65
CA SER A 142 2.01 9.23 10.48
C SER A 142 0.82 8.37 10.91
N LEU A 143 -0.35 8.66 10.36
CA LEU A 143 -1.53 7.82 10.56
C LEU A 143 -1.32 6.42 10.00
N MET A 144 -0.44 6.26 8.99
CA MET A 144 -0.16 4.96 8.36
C MET A 144 0.51 3.95 9.31
N THR A 145 1.04 4.39 10.45
CA THR A 145 1.64 3.51 11.49
C THR A 145 0.64 3.12 12.58
N ARG A 146 -0.65 3.49 12.44
CA ARG A 146 -1.67 3.33 13.48
C ARG A 146 -2.86 2.54 13.00
N GLN A 147 -3.54 1.87 13.96
CA GLN A 147 -4.82 1.20 13.70
C GLN A 147 -5.82 2.20 13.12
N HIS A 148 -6.57 1.79 12.11
CA HIS A 148 -7.52 2.62 11.36
C HIS A 148 -6.91 3.86 10.66
N GLY A 149 -5.58 3.95 10.56
CA GLY A 149 -4.91 5.12 9.99
C GLY A 149 -5.24 5.32 8.52
N LYS A 150 -5.27 4.26 7.71
CA LYS A 150 -5.71 4.32 6.30
C LYS A 150 -7.14 4.86 6.20
N ARG A 151 -8.07 4.36 7.03
CA ARG A 151 -9.47 4.84 7.05
C ARG A 151 -9.57 6.32 7.42
N THR A 152 -8.85 6.74 8.45
CA THR A 152 -8.84 8.15 8.90
C THR A 152 -8.33 9.05 7.79
N THR A 153 -7.23 8.69 7.14
CA THR A 153 -6.64 9.43 6.03
C THR A 153 -7.61 9.55 4.86
N VAL A 154 -8.23 8.44 4.42
CA VAL A 154 -9.20 8.46 3.31
C VAL A 154 -10.43 9.30 3.64
N LYS A 155 -10.94 9.22 4.88
CA LYS A 155 -12.07 10.04 5.34
C LYS A 155 -11.80 11.54 5.29
N GLU A 156 -10.55 11.95 5.57
CA GLU A 156 -10.14 13.36 5.55
C GLU A 156 -9.88 13.89 4.13
N MET A 157 -9.72 12.98 3.16
CA MET A 157 -9.57 13.38 1.75
C MET A 157 -10.91 13.75 1.15
N ALA A 158 -10.98 14.91 0.49
CA ALA A 158 -12.13 15.29 -0.33
C ALA A 158 -12.04 14.58 -1.70
N LEU A 159 -12.24 13.25 -1.72
CA LEU A 159 -12.22 12.46 -2.96
C LEU A 159 -13.54 12.63 -3.73
N LYS A 160 -13.44 12.58 -5.04
CA LYS A 160 -14.61 12.61 -5.93
C LYS A 160 -15.32 11.24 -5.89
N GLY A 161 -16.50 11.20 -5.30
CA GLY A 161 -17.29 9.95 -5.22
C GLY A 161 -18.03 9.60 -6.51
N PRO A 162 -18.42 8.34 -6.72
CA PRO A 162 -18.16 7.18 -5.85
C PRO A 162 -16.69 6.80 -5.75
N VAL A 163 -16.27 6.29 -4.57
CA VAL A 163 -14.88 5.91 -4.25
C VAL A 163 -14.77 4.40 -4.07
N LEU A 164 -13.80 3.78 -4.73
CA LEU A 164 -13.41 2.38 -4.54
C LEU A 164 -12.09 2.31 -3.78
N ALA A 165 -12.00 1.51 -2.71
CA ALA A 165 -10.74 1.12 -2.11
C ALA A 165 -10.32 -0.27 -2.59
N VAL A 166 -9.01 -0.48 -2.79
CA VAL A 166 -8.43 -1.72 -3.28
C VAL A 166 -7.22 -2.07 -2.42
N GLY A 167 -7.17 -3.28 -1.88
CA GLY A 167 -6.04 -3.75 -1.09
C GLY A 167 -6.21 -5.23 -0.73
N ASP A 168 -5.17 -5.82 -0.13
CA ASP A 168 -5.11 -7.23 0.21
C ASP A 168 -5.20 -7.51 1.72
N GLY A 169 -5.03 -6.47 2.56
CA GLY A 169 -4.96 -6.58 4.02
C GLY A 169 -6.20 -6.10 4.77
N MET A 170 -6.30 -6.48 6.06
CA MET A 170 -7.37 -5.99 6.94
C MET A 170 -7.31 -4.48 7.14
N THR A 171 -6.11 -3.88 7.09
CA THR A 171 -5.94 -2.42 7.16
C THR A 171 -6.62 -1.68 5.99
N ASP A 172 -6.72 -2.34 4.82
CA ASP A 172 -7.44 -1.83 3.65
C ASP A 172 -8.95 -2.04 3.80
N CYS A 173 -9.34 -3.22 4.28
CA CYS A 173 -10.75 -3.52 4.57
C CYS A 173 -11.35 -2.52 5.58
N GLU A 174 -10.55 -1.99 6.51
CA GLU A 174 -10.97 -0.96 7.46
C GLU A 174 -11.38 0.36 6.80
N ILE A 175 -11.00 0.60 5.54
CA ILE A 175 -11.44 1.78 4.76
C ILE A 175 -12.92 1.68 4.36
N ARG A 176 -13.46 0.46 4.25
CA ARG A 176 -14.81 0.15 3.75
C ARG A 176 -15.93 1.09 4.27
N PRO A 177 -15.98 1.48 5.57
CA PRO A 177 -17.04 2.35 6.09
C PRO A 177 -17.02 3.81 5.58
N VAL A 178 -15.98 4.24 4.88
CA VAL A 178 -15.78 5.63 4.42
C VAL A 178 -15.63 5.75 2.90
N VAL A 179 -15.90 4.66 2.17
CA VAL A 179 -15.90 4.58 0.69
C VAL A 179 -17.17 3.92 0.19
N ASP A 180 -17.42 3.95 -1.12
CA ASP A 180 -18.62 3.38 -1.74
C ASP A 180 -18.46 1.89 -2.09
N GLY A 181 -17.20 1.40 -2.18
CA GLY A 181 -16.90 -0.01 -2.40
C GLY A 181 -15.49 -0.37 -1.94
N PHE A 182 -15.30 -1.64 -1.57
CA PHE A 182 -14.00 -2.23 -1.28
C PHE A 182 -13.79 -3.49 -2.13
N ALA A 183 -12.67 -3.53 -2.85
CA ALA A 183 -12.22 -4.68 -3.63
C ALA A 183 -11.02 -5.34 -2.94
N ALA A 184 -11.17 -6.59 -2.53
CA ALA A 184 -10.05 -7.41 -2.09
C ALA A 184 -9.19 -7.81 -3.30
N PHE A 185 -7.92 -7.43 -3.30
CA PHE A 185 -6.95 -7.86 -4.30
C PHE A 185 -6.30 -9.17 -3.88
N THR A 186 -6.39 -10.19 -4.73
CA THR A 186 -5.91 -11.55 -4.43
C THR A 186 -4.81 -12.02 -5.39
N GLY A 187 -4.29 -11.13 -6.23
CA GLY A 187 -3.32 -11.47 -7.27
C GLY A 187 -1.94 -11.90 -6.75
N PHE A 188 -1.55 -11.46 -5.55
CA PHE A 188 -0.31 -11.89 -4.90
C PHE A 188 -0.57 -12.71 -3.64
N MET A 189 -1.52 -12.28 -2.82
CA MET A 189 -1.85 -12.93 -1.56
C MET A 189 -3.37 -13.00 -1.40
N LYS A 190 -3.90 -14.17 -1.10
CA LYS A 190 -5.31 -14.34 -0.75
C LYS A 190 -5.43 -14.45 0.77
N ARG A 191 -6.18 -13.54 1.39
CA ARG A 191 -6.51 -13.57 2.82
C ARG A 191 -8.02 -13.72 2.99
N ASP A 192 -8.45 -14.89 3.42
CA ASP A 192 -9.89 -15.19 3.53
C ASP A 192 -10.65 -14.18 4.40
N PRO A 193 -10.14 -13.68 5.56
CA PRO A 193 -10.84 -12.69 6.35
C PRO A 193 -11.09 -11.35 5.61
N VAL A 194 -10.23 -10.99 4.65
CA VAL A 194 -10.39 -9.78 3.81
C VAL A 194 -11.41 -10.04 2.71
N VAL A 195 -11.30 -11.19 2.05
CA VAL A 195 -12.22 -11.61 0.98
C VAL A 195 -13.67 -11.68 1.48
N GLU A 196 -13.90 -12.23 2.68
CA GLU A 196 -15.24 -12.33 3.29
C GLU A 196 -15.91 -10.98 3.56
N ARG A 197 -15.13 -9.90 3.68
CA ARG A 197 -15.61 -8.55 3.98
C ARG A 197 -15.64 -7.62 2.78
N ALA A 198 -15.14 -8.08 1.62
CA ALA A 198 -15.07 -7.28 0.41
C ALA A 198 -16.42 -7.25 -0.33
N ASP A 199 -16.70 -6.14 -1.00
CA ASP A 199 -17.82 -6.04 -1.94
C ASP A 199 -17.48 -6.71 -3.27
N TYR A 200 -16.19 -6.71 -3.62
CA TYR A 200 -15.65 -7.28 -4.85
C TYR A 200 -14.35 -8.03 -4.53
N VAL A 201 -14.07 -9.05 -5.34
CA VAL A 201 -12.79 -9.78 -5.31
C VAL A 201 -12.19 -9.70 -6.70
N ILE A 202 -10.97 -9.22 -6.80
CA ILE A 202 -10.21 -9.10 -8.04
C ILE A 202 -8.83 -9.72 -7.86
N ASP A 203 -8.26 -10.29 -8.91
CA ASP A 203 -6.94 -10.90 -8.89
C ASP A 203 -5.95 -10.27 -9.90
N ASN A 204 -6.42 -9.33 -10.71
CA ASN A 204 -5.61 -8.59 -11.67
C ASN A 204 -6.19 -7.19 -11.93
N PHE A 205 -5.41 -6.35 -12.59
CA PHE A 205 -5.78 -4.96 -12.84
C PHE A 205 -6.73 -4.77 -14.04
N ASP A 206 -6.89 -5.75 -14.93
CA ASP A 206 -7.93 -5.71 -15.96
C ASP A 206 -9.33 -5.81 -15.33
N GLN A 207 -9.48 -6.63 -14.29
CA GLN A 207 -10.72 -6.70 -13.51
C GLN A 207 -10.98 -5.40 -12.76
N LEU A 208 -9.93 -4.76 -12.19
CA LEU A 208 -10.09 -3.43 -11.58
C LEU A 208 -10.60 -2.41 -12.60
N ARG A 209 -9.97 -2.36 -13.77
CA ARG A 209 -10.36 -1.46 -14.85
C ARG A 209 -11.83 -1.65 -15.24
N SER A 210 -12.23 -2.89 -15.49
CA SER A 210 -13.62 -3.22 -15.84
C SER A 210 -14.59 -2.82 -14.73
N LEU A 211 -14.25 -3.11 -13.47
CA LEU A 211 -15.07 -2.74 -12.31
C LEU A 211 -15.29 -1.23 -12.18
N VAL A 212 -14.28 -0.42 -12.54
CA VAL A 212 -14.33 1.04 -12.39
C VAL A 212 -15.02 1.72 -13.57
N LEU A 213 -14.86 1.20 -14.80
CA LEU A 213 -15.34 1.84 -16.03
C LEU A 213 -16.71 1.35 -16.50
N GLU A 214 -17.14 0.17 -16.06
CA GLU A 214 -18.44 -0.44 -16.40
C GLU A 214 -19.51 -0.14 -15.33
#